data_1eabfc1bc8c53ebbfa6594222b2dfa50
#
_entry.id   1eabfc1bc8c53ebbfa6594222b2dfa50
#
_cell.length_a   1.000
_cell.length_b   1.000
_cell.length_c   1.000
_cell.angle_alpha   90.00
_cell.angle_beta   90.00
_cell.angle_gamma   90.00
#
_symmetry.space_group_name_H-M   'P 1'
#
loop_
_entity.id
_entity.type
_entity.pdbx_description
1 polymer ?
#
loop_
_entity_poly.entity_id
_entity_poly.type
_entity_poly.pdbx_seq_one_letter_code
_entity_poly.pdbx_strand_id
1 'polypeptide(L)'
;MRPPFWNLAGLAVLMATAGACAPDRSPESPAVPLMPLESYPYPEELSGPLIASWTTIQTAWDLPLDPLTDPRLDDSAESEEVRRGFRIFTDTAGEAARFAHGQISCNNCHLNAGQRERALPLVGVAAIFPEYNRRAGRDFTLEDRIVGCFLRSQNATGRIESPDDEDTYRHLLPTPEAEEVQALSAYLRWLSLGYEPGANLPWRGQNMIAPENRIPVEDLDPEQGEALFMDRCTNCHGEDGQGVAIGDKRPAPLWGPDSWNDGAGAARIYTLAGIIRYAMPYLEPGILTDEEAQQISRFINAKSRPSFPFKAQDYLTEPLPIDSVYYQRP
;
A
#
# COMPACT_ATOMS: atom_id res chain seq x y z
N MET A 1 -62.29 -47.87 -11.69
CA MET A 1 -62.83 -48.67 -10.55
C MET A 1 -62.15 -48.25 -9.28
N ARG A 2 -62.95 -47.97 -8.30
CA ARG A 2 -62.63 -47.46 -6.94
C ARG A 2 -61.99 -48.52 -6.03
N PRO A 3 -61.71 -48.17 -4.80
CA PRO A 3 -60.53 -48.01 -3.95
C PRO A 3 -60.49 -49.08 -2.85
N PRO A 4 -60.13 -48.99 -1.63
CA PRO A 4 -59.39 -48.04 -0.74
C PRO A 4 -58.38 -48.78 0.16
N PHE A 5 -57.71 -48.16 1.12
CA PHE A 5 -57.94 -48.25 2.56
C PHE A 5 -56.90 -47.43 3.37
N TRP A 6 -57.40 -46.72 4.28
CA TRP A 6 -56.77 -45.95 5.35
C TRP A 6 -55.96 -46.83 6.33
N ASN A 7 -54.92 -46.31 6.89
CA ASN A 7 -54.65 -46.50 8.30
C ASN A 7 -53.94 -45.35 8.95
N LEU A 8 -54.60 -44.82 9.94
CA LEU A 8 -54.13 -43.85 10.92
C LEU A 8 -53.24 -44.60 11.93
N ALA A 9 -52.11 -44.02 12.29
CA ALA A 9 -51.54 -44.16 13.63
C ALA A 9 -50.46 -43.16 13.92
N GLY A 10 -50.62 -42.39 14.94
CA GLY A 10 -49.62 -42.01 15.91
C GLY A 10 -48.92 -40.66 15.72
N LEU A 11 -49.62 -39.61 16.15
CA LEU A 11 -48.98 -38.33 16.48
C LEU A 11 -48.19 -38.50 17.79
N ALA A 12 -46.87 -38.58 17.73
CA ALA A 12 -46.01 -38.41 18.89
C ALA A 12 -45.41 -37.00 18.85
N VAL A 13 -45.95 -36.13 19.72
CA VAL A 13 -45.41 -34.78 19.98
C VAL A 13 -44.12 -34.98 20.79
N LEU A 14 -42.99 -34.86 20.17
CA LEU A 14 -41.71 -34.66 20.87
C LEU A 14 -41.55 -33.17 21.13
N MET A 15 -41.76 -32.77 22.38
CA MET A 15 -41.30 -31.46 22.88
C MET A 15 -39.75 -31.45 22.87
N ALA A 16 -39.16 -30.79 21.89
CA ALA A 16 -37.75 -30.44 21.93
C ALA A 16 -37.59 -29.24 22.88
N THR A 17 -36.98 -29.51 24.01
CA THR A 17 -36.49 -28.43 24.92
C THR A 17 -35.36 -27.72 24.19
N ALA A 18 -35.57 -26.46 23.84
CA ALA A 18 -34.52 -25.58 23.35
C ALA A 18 -33.52 -25.34 24.49
N GLY A 19 -32.43 -26.09 24.48
CA GLY A 19 -31.27 -25.79 25.25
C GLY A 19 -30.63 -24.51 24.68
N ALA A 20 -30.73 -23.42 25.42
CA ALA A 20 -30.00 -22.20 25.13
C ALA A 20 -28.51 -22.51 25.19
N CYS A 21 -27.82 -22.56 24.03
CA CYS A 21 -26.37 -22.53 23.99
C CYS A 21 -25.93 -21.17 24.57
N ALA A 22 -25.39 -21.19 25.78
CA ALA A 22 -24.64 -20.07 26.30
C ALA A 22 -23.43 -19.82 25.37
N PRO A 23 -23.11 -18.56 25.05
CA PRO A 23 -21.90 -18.32 24.27
C PRO A 23 -20.69 -18.82 25.08
N ASP A 24 -19.93 -19.69 24.44
CA ASP A 24 -18.66 -20.17 24.94
C ASP A 24 -17.72 -18.95 25.08
N ARG A 25 -17.56 -18.49 26.32
CA ARG A 25 -16.53 -17.50 26.63
C ARG A 25 -15.22 -18.23 26.57
N SER A 26 -14.54 -18.12 25.43
CA SER A 26 -13.10 -18.40 25.39
C SER A 26 -12.45 -17.67 26.57
N PRO A 27 -11.55 -18.33 27.33
CA PRO A 27 -10.87 -17.65 28.42
C PRO A 27 -10.14 -16.43 27.83
N GLU A 28 -10.46 -15.24 28.34
CA GLU A 28 -9.73 -14.03 28.02
C GLU A 28 -8.25 -14.33 28.22
N SER A 29 -7.48 -14.26 27.14
CA SER A 29 -6.02 -14.29 27.26
C SER A 29 -5.63 -13.21 28.28
N PRO A 30 -4.79 -13.55 29.29
CA PRO A 30 -4.38 -12.55 30.26
C PRO A 30 -3.78 -11.37 29.50
N ALA A 31 -4.34 -10.17 29.71
CA ALA A 31 -3.80 -8.96 29.14
C ALA A 31 -2.31 -8.89 29.50
N VAL A 32 -1.44 -9.01 28.51
CA VAL A 32 -0.02 -8.78 28.71
C VAL A 32 0.11 -7.33 29.15
N PRO A 33 0.63 -7.05 30.36
CA PRO A 33 0.78 -5.69 30.80
C PRO A 33 1.68 -4.95 29.80
N LEU A 34 1.12 -3.90 29.18
CA LEU A 34 1.92 -3.01 28.35
C LEU A 34 3.00 -2.40 29.23
N MET A 35 4.24 -2.72 28.97
CA MET A 35 5.36 -2.07 29.64
C MET A 35 5.37 -0.57 29.26
N PRO A 36 5.66 0.34 30.19
CA PRO A 36 5.79 1.76 29.85
C PRO A 36 6.83 1.96 28.74
N LEU A 37 6.55 2.85 27.81
CA LEU A 37 7.44 3.16 26.66
C LEU A 37 8.89 3.44 27.07
N GLU A 38 9.08 4.03 28.25
CA GLU A 38 10.38 4.38 28.85
C GLU A 38 11.24 3.16 29.24
N SER A 39 10.68 1.96 29.28
CA SER A 39 11.37 0.75 29.70
C SER A 39 11.82 -0.16 28.55
N TYR A 40 11.55 0.22 27.31
CA TYR A 40 12.04 -0.52 26.16
C TYR A 40 13.43 -0.04 25.75
N PRO A 41 14.44 -0.89 25.81
CA PRO A 41 15.73 -0.54 25.25
C PRO A 41 15.59 -0.49 23.73
N TYR A 42 15.42 0.74 23.18
CA TYR A 42 15.62 0.92 21.76
C TYR A 42 17.10 0.65 21.48
N PRO A 43 17.45 -0.26 20.57
CA PRO A 43 18.80 -0.26 20.06
C PRO A 43 19.02 1.09 19.38
N GLU A 44 20.00 1.86 19.83
CA GLU A 44 20.35 3.17 19.27
C GLU A 44 20.72 3.09 17.78
N GLU A 45 21.03 1.88 17.31
CA GLU A 45 21.26 1.57 15.91
C GLU A 45 20.58 0.25 15.57
N LEU A 46 19.62 0.25 14.64
CA LEU A 46 19.23 -0.93 13.94
C LEU A 46 20.35 -1.26 12.93
N SER A 47 21.48 -1.69 13.47
CA SER A 47 22.60 -2.17 12.67
C SER A 47 22.31 -3.60 12.28
N GLY A 48 22.11 -3.83 11.00
CA GLY A 48 21.96 -5.14 10.43
C GLY A 48 20.63 -5.37 9.74
N PRO A 49 20.57 -6.39 8.92
CA PRO A 49 19.43 -6.64 8.04
C PRO A 49 18.19 -7.11 8.80
N LEU A 50 18.26 -7.48 10.06
CA LEU A 50 17.31 -8.41 10.62
C LEU A 50 16.71 -7.90 11.91
N ILE A 51 15.47 -7.47 11.80
CA ILE A 51 14.55 -7.64 12.91
C ILE A 51 14.16 -9.12 12.87
N ALA A 52 14.49 -9.87 13.91
CA ALA A 52 14.07 -11.26 13.98
C ALA A 52 12.54 -11.36 13.81
N SER A 53 12.06 -12.40 13.10
CA SER A 53 10.64 -12.55 12.76
C SER A 53 9.70 -12.55 13.97
N TRP A 54 10.23 -12.87 15.16
CA TRP A 54 9.50 -12.82 16.44
C TRP A 54 9.62 -11.49 17.20
N THR A 55 10.32 -10.49 16.63
CA THR A 55 10.45 -9.19 17.29
C THR A 55 9.18 -8.39 17.03
N THR A 56 8.48 -8.01 18.09
CA THR A 56 7.39 -7.05 18.00
C THR A 56 7.97 -5.71 17.57
N ILE A 57 7.65 -5.27 16.37
CA ILE A 57 8.02 -3.93 15.91
C ILE A 57 7.10 -2.95 16.63
N GLN A 58 7.64 -2.17 17.54
CA GLN A 58 6.90 -1.03 18.07
C GLN A 58 6.87 0.08 17.01
N THR A 59 5.69 0.58 16.78
CA THR A 59 5.51 1.75 15.94
C THR A 59 6.00 3.00 16.68
N ALA A 60 6.55 3.96 15.94
CA ALA A 60 6.98 5.24 16.50
C ALA A 60 5.81 6.16 16.89
N TRP A 61 4.58 5.67 16.86
CA TRP A 61 3.34 6.39 17.14
C TRP A 61 2.34 5.52 17.89
N ASP A 62 1.44 6.14 18.63
CA ASP A 62 0.34 5.45 19.30
C ASP A 62 -0.65 4.91 18.28
N LEU A 63 -0.85 3.59 18.25
CA LEU A 63 -1.64 2.91 17.25
C LEU A 63 -2.34 1.67 17.79
N PRO A 64 -3.34 1.16 17.05
CA PRO A 64 -3.79 1.56 15.71
C PRO A 64 -4.78 2.70 15.76
N LEU A 65 -4.72 3.60 14.77
CA LEU A 65 -5.78 4.55 14.48
C LEU A 65 -6.70 3.93 13.43
N ASP A 66 -7.93 3.63 13.83
CA ASP A 66 -8.99 3.13 12.94
C ASP A 66 -10.09 4.17 12.86
N PRO A 67 -10.27 4.87 11.72
CA PRO A 67 -11.27 5.91 11.62
C PRO A 67 -12.71 5.39 11.66
N LEU A 68 -12.90 4.07 11.48
CA LEU A 68 -14.24 3.46 11.61
C LEU A 68 -14.69 3.33 13.07
N THR A 69 -13.74 3.33 14.01
CA THR A 69 -13.99 3.13 15.44
C THR A 69 -13.42 4.23 16.32
N ASP A 70 -12.72 5.23 15.75
CA ASP A 70 -12.13 6.33 16.53
C ASP A 70 -13.23 7.21 17.14
N PRO A 71 -13.33 7.30 18.49
CA PRO A 71 -14.34 8.09 19.17
C PRO A 71 -14.20 9.61 18.95
N ARG A 72 -13.09 10.07 18.39
CA ARG A 72 -12.87 11.48 18.01
C ARG A 72 -13.60 11.86 16.72
N LEU A 73 -14.02 10.88 15.93
CA LEU A 73 -14.79 11.08 14.70
C LEU A 73 -16.28 10.89 15.02
N ASP A 74 -17.01 12.00 15.02
CA ASP A 74 -18.47 12.05 15.19
C ASP A 74 -19.22 11.74 13.87
N ASP A 75 -20.51 12.05 13.81
CA ASP A 75 -21.35 11.86 12.64
C ASP A 75 -21.36 13.09 11.69
N SER A 76 -20.37 13.98 11.81
CA SER A 76 -20.24 15.14 10.91
C SER A 76 -19.82 14.74 9.49
N ALA A 77 -20.06 15.64 8.55
CA ALA A 77 -19.63 15.46 7.15
C ALA A 77 -18.09 15.36 7.04
N GLU A 78 -17.36 16.11 7.86
CA GLU A 78 -15.91 16.10 7.93
C GLU A 78 -15.38 14.75 8.40
N SER A 79 -16.00 14.16 9.42
CA SER A 79 -15.65 12.82 9.91
C SER A 79 -15.98 11.74 8.90
N GLU A 80 -17.09 11.89 8.15
CA GLU A 80 -17.42 10.94 7.09
C GLU A 80 -16.46 11.02 5.89
N GLU A 81 -15.94 12.21 5.57
CA GLU A 81 -14.89 12.34 4.55
C GLU A 81 -13.59 11.61 4.97
N VAL A 82 -13.21 11.65 6.25
CA VAL A 82 -12.09 10.86 6.78
C VAL A 82 -12.32 9.36 6.58
N ARG A 83 -13.52 8.87 6.95
CA ARG A 83 -13.89 7.46 6.76
C ARG A 83 -13.93 7.05 5.29
N ARG A 84 -14.46 7.93 4.43
CA ARG A 84 -14.46 7.74 2.98
C ARG A 84 -13.03 7.63 2.44
N GLY A 85 -12.14 8.54 2.86
CA GLY A 85 -10.74 8.51 2.49
C GLY A 85 -10.03 7.23 2.92
N PHE A 86 -10.33 6.71 4.11
CA PHE A 86 -9.84 5.42 4.58
C PHE A 86 -10.33 4.26 3.69
N ARG A 87 -11.63 4.24 3.33
CA ARG A 87 -12.16 3.20 2.42
C ARG A 87 -11.46 3.25 1.06
N ILE A 88 -11.36 4.44 0.46
CA ILE A 88 -10.62 4.62 -0.81
C ILE A 88 -9.16 4.14 -0.67
N PHE A 89 -8.50 4.46 0.43
CA PHE A 89 -7.12 4.09 0.67
C PHE A 89 -6.93 2.57 0.73
N THR A 90 -7.84 1.87 1.38
CA THR A 90 -7.79 0.42 1.60
C THR A 90 -8.34 -0.39 0.43
N ASP A 91 -9.30 0.16 -0.31
CA ASP A 91 -9.90 -0.43 -1.52
C ASP A 91 -10.05 0.61 -2.64
N THR A 92 -8.94 1.06 -3.19
CA THR A 92 -8.94 2.10 -4.23
C THR A 92 -9.66 1.65 -5.49
N ALA A 93 -9.52 0.38 -5.89
CA ALA A 93 -10.14 -0.16 -7.10
C ALA A 93 -11.67 -0.22 -6.98
N GLY A 94 -12.21 -0.49 -5.78
CA GLY A 94 -13.65 -0.51 -5.50
C GLY A 94 -14.23 0.90 -5.30
N GLU A 95 -13.59 1.71 -4.46
CA GLU A 95 -14.13 2.98 -3.98
C GLU A 95 -13.79 4.19 -4.88
N ALA A 96 -12.77 4.08 -5.74
CA ALA A 96 -12.34 5.11 -6.67
C ALA A 96 -12.10 4.57 -8.10
N ALA A 97 -12.96 3.65 -8.56
CA ALA A 97 -12.82 2.90 -9.81
C ALA A 97 -12.58 3.78 -11.05
N ARG A 98 -13.07 5.04 -11.06
CA ARG A 98 -12.83 5.96 -12.18
C ARG A 98 -11.37 6.37 -12.35
N PHE A 99 -10.57 6.28 -11.29
CA PHE A 99 -9.16 6.66 -11.25
C PHE A 99 -8.23 5.47 -10.97
N ALA A 100 -8.77 4.27 -10.80
CA ALA A 100 -7.99 3.06 -10.56
C ALA A 100 -8.20 2.08 -11.73
N HIS A 101 -7.25 2.05 -12.66
CA HIS A 101 -7.30 1.16 -13.84
C HIS A 101 -6.47 -0.11 -13.66
N GLY A 102 -5.79 -0.25 -12.53
CA GLY A 102 -5.13 -1.47 -12.09
C GLY A 102 -5.84 -2.07 -10.87
N GLN A 103 -5.44 -3.27 -10.46
CA GLN A 103 -5.93 -3.91 -9.23
C GLN A 103 -5.06 -3.55 -8.03
N ILE A 104 -4.77 -2.25 -7.87
CA ILE A 104 -3.87 -1.75 -6.85
C ILE A 104 -4.62 -0.77 -5.95
N SER A 105 -4.48 -0.95 -4.64
CA SER A 105 -4.91 0.03 -3.64
C SER A 105 -3.71 0.74 -3.02
N CYS A 106 -3.91 1.93 -2.46
CA CYS A 106 -2.84 2.66 -1.77
C CYS A 106 -2.21 1.80 -0.67
N ASN A 107 -3.04 1.01 0.01
CA ASN A 107 -2.66 0.07 1.05
C ASN A 107 -1.73 -1.07 0.58
N ASN A 108 -1.61 -1.36 -0.71
CA ASN A 108 -0.70 -2.38 -1.20
C ASN A 108 0.79 -1.98 -1.09
N CYS A 109 1.07 -0.68 -1.08
CA CYS A 109 2.43 -0.15 -0.87
C CYS A 109 2.57 0.52 0.49
N HIS A 110 1.57 1.31 0.92
CA HIS A 110 1.52 1.97 2.21
C HIS A 110 0.77 1.08 3.21
N LEU A 111 1.45 0.02 3.69
CA LEU A 111 0.80 -1.07 4.42
C LEU A 111 0.11 -0.62 5.70
N ASN A 112 -0.88 -1.39 6.12
CA ASN A 112 -1.71 -1.11 7.30
C ASN A 112 -2.31 0.30 7.26
N ALA A 113 -2.97 0.61 6.15
CA ALA A 113 -3.59 1.91 5.90
C ALA A 113 -2.61 3.10 6.07
N GLY A 114 -1.35 2.91 5.67
CA GLY A 114 -0.29 3.92 5.78
C GLY A 114 0.33 4.03 7.17
N GLN A 115 0.04 3.07 8.06
CA GLN A 115 0.46 3.14 9.46
C GLN A 115 1.53 2.10 9.84
N ARG A 116 1.95 1.23 8.90
CA ARG A 116 2.98 0.24 9.19
C ARG A 116 4.36 0.87 9.07
N GLU A 117 5.13 0.79 10.16
CA GLU A 117 6.51 1.23 10.17
C GLU A 117 7.35 0.52 9.10
N ARG A 118 8.27 1.23 8.47
CA ARG A 118 9.13 0.73 7.37
C ARG A 118 8.40 0.16 6.15
N ALA A 119 7.09 0.39 6.05
CA ALA A 119 6.29 0.04 4.89
C ALA A 119 5.66 1.30 4.27
N LEU A 120 6.50 2.29 3.97
CA LEU A 120 6.11 3.60 3.44
C LEU A 120 5.03 4.28 4.32
N PRO A 121 5.28 4.50 5.63
CA PRO A 121 4.30 5.11 6.52
C PRO A 121 3.91 6.52 6.07
N LEU A 122 2.65 6.88 6.32
CA LEU A 122 2.07 8.19 5.98
C LEU A 122 1.60 8.97 7.22
N VAL A 123 1.87 8.47 8.42
CA VAL A 123 1.58 9.18 9.66
C VAL A 123 2.35 10.51 9.67
N GLY A 124 1.66 11.62 9.90
CA GLY A 124 2.25 12.95 9.86
C GLY A 124 2.49 13.52 8.45
N VAL A 125 2.18 12.78 7.38
CA VAL A 125 2.56 13.16 6.00
C VAL A 125 2.00 14.51 5.57
N ALA A 126 0.82 14.92 6.06
CA ALA A 126 0.24 16.21 5.69
C ALA A 126 1.07 17.41 6.22
N ALA A 127 1.84 17.20 7.28
CA ALA A 127 2.67 18.27 7.88
C ALA A 127 3.89 18.63 7.02
N ILE A 128 4.30 17.80 6.06
CA ILE A 128 5.44 18.10 5.19
C ILE A 128 5.08 18.88 3.93
N PHE A 129 3.79 19.03 3.64
CA PHE A 129 3.34 19.80 2.46
C PHE A 129 3.02 21.27 2.81
N PRO A 130 3.30 22.21 1.84
CA PRO A 130 3.79 21.98 0.48
C PRO A 130 5.28 21.58 0.45
N GLU A 131 5.64 20.71 -0.50
CA GLU A 131 6.99 20.21 -0.68
C GLU A 131 7.43 20.27 -2.14
N TYR A 132 8.70 20.66 -2.41
CA TYR A 132 9.25 20.68 -3.75
C TYR A 132 9.33 19.27 -4.35
N ASN A 133 8.65 19.09 -5.48
CA ASN A 133 8.66 17.85 -6.24
C ASN A 133 9.65 17.93 -7.39
N ARG A 134 10.78 17.25 -7.25
CA ARG A 134 11.87 17.25 -8.26
C ARG A 134 11.43 16.77 -9.63
N ARG A 135 10.48 15.82 -9.70
CA ARG A 135 9.98 15.30 -10.97
C ARG A 135 9.20 16.36 -11.75
N ALA A 136 8.37 17.13 -11.06
CA ALA A 136 7.54 18.16 -11.66
C ALA A 136 8.23 19.53 -11.72
N GLY A 137 9.35 19.74 -10.99
CA GLY A 137 10.06 21.01 -10.93
C GLY A 137 9.29 22.15 -10.23
N ARG A 138 8.33 21.80 -9.33
CA ARG A 138 7.51 22.75 -8.59
C ARG A 138 7.11 22.22 -7.21
N ASP A 139 6.61 23.11 -6.36
CA ASP A 139 6.01 22.70 -5.11
C ASP A 139 4.68 21.97 -5.35
N PHE A 140 4.47 20.91 -4.58
CA PHE A 140 3.26 20.12 -4.51
C PHE A 140 2.53 20.37 -3.20
N THR A 141 1.21 20.50 -3.27
CA THR A 141 0.34 20.31 -2.12
C THR A 141 0.17 18.81 -1.83
N LEU A 142 -0.48 18.48 -0.72
CA LEU A 142 -0.85 17.09 -0.42
C LEU A 142 -1.76 16.51 -1.52
N GLU A 143 -2.71 17.30 -2.01
CA GLU A 143 -3.65 16.93 -3.08
C GLU A 143 -2.91 16.71 -4.41
N ASP A 144 -1.97 17.58 -4.79
CA ASP A 144 -1.09 17.36 -5.95
C ASP A 144 -0.35 16.00 -5.83
N ARG A 145 0.12 15.66 -4.62
CA ARG A 145 0.81 14.39 -4.38
C ARG A 145 -0.11 13.20 -4.55
N ILE A 146 -1.35 13.29 -4.05
CA ILE A 146 -2.39 12.25 -4.21
C ILE A 146 -2.73 12.06 -5.69
N VAL A 147 -2.97 13.16 -6.43
CA VAL A 147 -3.15 13.14 -7.89
C VAL A 147 -2.00 12.42 -8.58
N GLY A 148 -0.75 12.75 -8.20
CA GLY A 148 0.43 12.08 -8.75
C GLY A 148 0.45 10.57 -8.49
N CYS A 149 -0.10 10.10 -7.36
CA CYS A 149 -0.24 8.67 -7.05
C CYS A 149 -1.32 8.01 -7.91
N PHE A 150 -2.48 8.64 -8.08
CA PHE A 150 -3.52 8.14 -8.98
C PHE A 150 -3.00 8.01 -10.41
N LEU A 151 -2.35 9.04 -10.94
CA LEU A 151 -1.83 9.04 -12.31
C LEU A 151 -0.81 7.92 -12.58
N ARG A 152 -0.05 7.51 -11.58
CA ARG A 152 1.12 6.63 -11.74
C ARG A 152 0.94 5.27 -11.07
N SER A 153 0.70 5.26 -9.77
CA SER A 153 0.58 4.01 -9.01
C SER A 153 -0.74 3.31 -9.25
N GLN A 154 -1.83 4.06 -9.44
CA GLN A 154 -3.16 3.54 -9.75
C GLN A 154 -3.43 3.49 -11.26
N ASN A 155 -2.44 3.89 -12.07
CA ASN A 155 -2.54 3.91 -13.53
C ASN A 155 -3.80 4.63 -14.06
N ALA A 156 -4.16 5.76 -13.44
CA ALA A 156 -5.34 6.56 -13.84
C ALA A 156 -5.29 7.05 -15.30
N THR A 157 -4.13 6.92 -15.95
CA THR A 157 -3.92 7.22 -17.37
C THR A 157 -4.18 6.04 -18.30
N GLY A 158 -4.61 4.88 -17.79
CA GLY A 158 -4.74 3.64 -18.57
C GLY A 158 -5.76 3.68 -19.72
N ARG A 159 -6.56 4.76 -19.82
CA ARG A 159 -7.51 5.00 -20.92
C ARG A 159 -7.01 6.02 -21.96
N ILE A 160 -5.81 6.54 -21.77
CA ILE A 160 -5.22 7.56 -22.64
C ILE A 160 -4.28 6.86 -23.61
N GLU A 161 -4.62 6.89 -24.89
CA GLU A 161 -3.83 6.28 -25.96
C GLU A 161 -2.74 7.22 -26.46
N SER A 162 -3.01 8.53 -26.49
CA SER A 162 -2.07 9.55 -26.94
C SER A 162 -2.11 10.80 -26.07
N PRO A 163 -0.97 11.35 -25.65
CA PRO A 163 -0.90 12.62 -24.93
C PRO A 163 -1.29 13.83 -25.80
N ASP A 164 -1.37 13.66 -27.11
CA ASP A 164 -1.69 14.75 -28.04
C ASP A 164 -3.20 15.04 -28.10
N ASP A 165 -4.03 14.18 -27.52
CA ASP A 165 -5.50 14.34 -27.47
C ASP A 165 -5.95 14.92 -26.11
N GLU A 166 -5.33 16.04 -25.72
CA GLU A 166 -5.51 16.65 -24.39
C GLU A 166 -6.97 17.01 -24.09
N ASP A 167 -7.70 17.53 -25.08
CA ASP A 167 -9.10 17.94 -24.89
C ASP A 167 -10.02 16.74 -24.62
N THR A 168 -9.70 15.56 -25.17
CA THR A 168 -10.51 14.35 -25.04
C THR A 168 -10.29 13.67 -23.69
N TYR A 169 -9.09 13.68 -23.10
CA TYR A 169 -8.81 12.94 -21.87
C TYR A 169 -8.77 13.77 -20.60
N ARG A 170 -8.66 15.10 -20.67
CA ARG A 170 -8.52 15.97 -19.49
C ARG A 170 -9.56 15.70 -18.40
N HIS A 171 -10.81 15.40 -18.81
CA HIS A 171 -11.89 15.07 -17.87
C HIS A 171 -11.79 13.67 -17.25
N LEU A 172 -10.91 12.82 -17.76
CA LEU A 172 -10.67 11.47 -17.24
C LEU A 172 -9.61 11.46 -16.13
N LEU A 173 -8.84 12.55 -16.02
CA LEU A 173 -7.75 12.61 -15.06
C LEU A 173 -8.24 13.12 -13.70
N PRO A 174 -7.64 12.62 -12.60
CA PRO A 174 -7.90 13.18 -11.28
C PRO A 174 -7.36 14.62 -11.20
N THR A 175 -8.09 15.49 -10.49
CA THR A 175 -7.65 16.83 -10.12
C THR A 175 -7.55 16.96 -8.61
N PRO A 176 -6.85 18.00 -8.09
CA PRO A 176 -6.82 18.26 -6.65
C PRO A 176 -8.21 18.41 -6.02
N GLU A 177 -9.19 18.91 -6.78
CA GLU A 177 -10.58 19.16 -6.33
C GLU A 177 -11.48 17.92 -6.45
N ALA A 178 -11.00 16.83 -7.05
CA ALA A 178 -11.79 15.60 -7.16
C ALA A 178 -12.17 15.07 -5.79
N GLU A 179 -13.40 14.60 -5.64
CA GLU A 179 -13.94 14.15 -4.36
C GLU A 179 -13.09 13.03 -3.72
N GLU A 180 -12.57 12.10 -4.52
CA GLU A 180 -11.72 11.03 -4.03
C GLU A 180 -10.37 11.56 -3.52
N VAL A 181 -9.85 12.61 -4.16
CA VAL A 181 -8.60 13.26 -3.74
C VAL A 181 -8.84 14.00 -2.43
N GLN A 182 -9.98 14.70 -2.30
CA GLN A 182 -10.33 15.42 -1.08
C GLN A 182 -10.56 14.46 0.09
N ALA A 183 -11.27 13.35 -0.13
CA ALA A 183 -11.48 12.33 0.89
C ALA A 183 -10.15 11.70 1.36
N LEU A 184 -9.25 11.35 0.42
CA LEU A 184 -7.91 10.87 0.77
C LEU A 184 -7.10 11.92 1.52
N SER A 185 -7.20 13.19 1.13
CA SER A 185 -6.55 14.29 1.84
C SER A 185 -7.08 14.42 3.27
N ALA A 186 -8.41 14.32 3.47
CA ALA A 186 -9.01 14.33 4.80
C ALA A 186 -8.48 13.19 5.68
N TYR A 187 -8.40 11.97 5.14
CA TYR A 187 -7.83 10.82 5.85
C TYR A 187 -6.34 11.04 6.21
N LEU A 188 -5.53 11.51 5.28
CA LEU A 188 -4.10 11.73 5.53
C LEU A 188 -3.87 12.90 6.49
N ARG A 189 -4.72 13.92 6.50
CA ARG A 189 -4.70 14.98 7.51
C ARG A 189 -5.08 14.46 8.89
N TRP A 190 -6.07 13.57 8.97
CA TRP A 190 -6.42 12.89 10.21
C TRP A 190 -5.26 12.02 10.74
N LEU A 191 -4.56 11.28 9.87
CA LEU A 191 -3.32 10.57 10.24
C LEU A 191 -2.18 11.50 10.67
N SER A 192 -2.30 12.79 10.42
CA SER A 192 -1.29 13.80 10.74
C SER A 192 -1.67 14.67 11.93
N LEU A 193 -2.73 14.32 12.65
CA LEU A 193 -3.11 15.03 13.87
C LEU A 193 -1.97 14.99 14.90
N GLY A 194 -1.65 16.18 15.45
CA GLY A 194 -0.56 16.34 16.41
C GLY A 194 0.82 16.62 15.79
N TYR A 195 0.93 16.63 14.45
CA TYR A 195 2.14 17.04 13.75
C TYR A 195 2.04 18.50 13.27
N GLU A 196 3.00 19.30 13.67
CA GLU A 196 3.06 20.71 13.25
C GLU A 196 3.53 20.84 11.80
N PRO A 197 3.08 21.86 11.04
CA PRO A 197 3.56 22.12 9.69
C PRO A 197 5.09 22.26 9.64
N GLY A 198 5.71 21.56 8.69
CA GLY A 198 7.17 21.51 8.57
C GLY A 198 7.84 20.47 9.49
N ALA A 199 7.06 19.60 10.14
CA ALA A 199 7.61 18.56 11.02
C ALA A 199 8.64 17.68 10.28
N ASN A 200 9.75 17.41 10.94
CA ASN A 200 10.70 16.40 10.47
C ASN A 200 10.21 15.01 10.93
N LEU A 201 9.74 14.23 9.98
CA LEU A 201 9.25 12.88 10.28
C LEU A 201 10.41 11.89 10.33
N PRO A 202 10.71 11.27 11.49
CA PRO A 202 11.89 10.42 11.65
C PRO A 202 11.87 9.16 10.78
N TRP A 203 10.69 8.71 10.37
CA TRP A 203 10.52 7.54 9.46
C TRP A 203 10.62 7.90 7.98
N ARG A 204 10.73 9.18 7.64
CA ARG A 204 10.89 9.62 6.25
C ARG A 204 12.23 9.13 5.70
N GLY A 205 12.20 8.48 4.56
CA GLY A 205 13.40 7.94 3.91
C GLY A 205 13.90 6.61 4.46
N GLN A 206 13.27 6.03 5.49
CA GLN A 206 13.68 4.74 6.05
C GLN A 206 13.50 3.55 5.07
N ASN A 207 12.71 3.71 4.00
CA ASN A 207 12.56 2.73 2.93
C ASN A 207 13.51 3.02 1.76
N MET A 208 14.76 3.31 2.04
CA MET A 208 15.76 3.60 1.02
C MET A 208 16.99 2.72 1.22
N ILE A 209 17.49 2.13 0.13
CA ILE A 209 18.83 1.55 0.12
C ILE A 209 19.84 2.67 0.31
N ALA A 210 20.72 2.52 1.28
CA ALA A 210 21.77 3.49 1.55
C ALA A 210 22.62 3.73 0.29
N PRO A 211 23.01 4.96 -0.03
CA PRO A 211 23.74 5.26 -1.28
C PRO A 211 24.98 4.40 -1.48
N GLU A 212 25.72 4.12 -0.43
CA GLU A 212 26.93 3.30 -0.39
C GLU A 212 26.69 1.81 -0.67
N ASN A 213 25.44 1.35 -0.47
CA ASN A 213 25.04 -0.05 -0.70
C ASN A 213 24.33 -0.23 -2.06
N ARG A 214 24.21 0.84 -2.85
CA ARG A 214 23.57 0.75 -4.16
C ARG A 214 24.51 0.12 -5.17
N ILE A 215 24.08 -0.98 -5.74
CA ILE A 215 24.74 -1.65 -6.86
C ILE A 215 24.38 -0.88 -8.14
N PRO A 216 25.35 -0.53 -9.01
CA PRO A 216 25.04 0.07 -10.31
C PRO A 216 23.99 -0.76 -11.07
N VAL A 217 23.05 -0.09 -11.74
CA VAL A 217 21.89 -0.76 -12.37
C VAL A 217 22.35 -1.76 -13.45
N GLU A 218 23.46 -1.46 -14.13
CA GLU A 218 24.10 -2.30 -15.13
C GLU A 218 24.74 -3.58 -14.57
N ASP A 219 25.09 -3.58 -13.28
CA ASP A 219 25.69 -4.71 -12.58
C ASP A 219 24.65 -5.61 -11.89
N LEU A 220 23.36 -5.20 -11.92
CA LEU A 220 22.26 -6.00 -11.39
C LEU A 220 21.84 -7.09 -12.39
N ASP A 221 21.74 -8.32 -11.90
CA ASP A 221 21.37 -9.50 -12.67
C ASP A 221 19.89 -9.86 -12.51
N PRO A 222 19.04 -9.65 -13.53
CA PRO A 222 17.64 -10.02 -13.44
C PRO A 222 17.40 -11.53 -13.32
N GLU A 223 18.32 -12.42 -13.73
CA GLU A 223 18.19 -13.87 -13.57
C GLU A 223 18.38 -14.26 -12.09
N GLN A 224 19.35 -13.65 -11.42
CA GLN A 224 19.52 -13.80 -9.97
C GLN A 224 18.29 -13.25 -9.23
N GLY A 225 17.76 -12.11 -9.67
CA GLY A 225 16.53 -11.54 -9.12
C GLY A 225 15.32 -12.46 -9.30
N GLU A 226 15.21 -13.14 -10.45
CA GLU A 226 14.16 -14.13 -10.70
C GLU A 226 14.26 -15.33 -9.76
N ALA A 227 15.45 -15.89 -9.59
CA ALA A 227 15.66 -17.02 -8.68
C ALA A 227 15.26 -16.67 -7.23
N LEU A 228 15.64 -15.48 -6.76
CA LEU A 228 15.25 -14.97 -5.43
C LEU A 228 13.74 -14.74 -5.33
N PHE A 229 13.11 -14.21 -6.38
CA PHE A 229 11.67 -14.00 -6.43
C PHE A 229 10.92 -15.33 -6.36
N MET A 230 11.35 -16.33 -7.12
CA MET A 230 10.74 -17.66 -7.11
C MET A 230 10.86 -18.35 -5.74
N ASP A 231 11.97 -18.16 -5.03
CA ASP A 231 12.20 -18.74 -3.70
C ASP A 231 11.39 -18.03 -2.59
N ARG A 232 11.27 -16.70 -2.66
CA ARG A 232 10.81 -15.88 -1.52
C ARG A 232 9.46 -15.20 -1.69
N CYS A 233 8.97 -15.05 -2.93
CA CYS A 233 7.86 -14.13 -3.20
C CYS A 233 6.61 -14.82 -3.74
N THR A 234 6.77 -15.97 -4.42
CA THR A 234 5.70 -16.62 -5.19
C THR A 234 4.54 -17.13 -4.35
N ASN A 235 4.77 -17.48 -3.08
CA ASN A 235 3.71 -17.92 -2.16
C ASN A 235 2.58 -16.86 -2.02
N CYS A 236 2.93 -15.59 -2.14
CA CYS A 236 1.97 -14.49 -2.04
C CYS A 236 1.73 -13.81 -3.39
N HIS A 237 2.77 -13.62 -4.19
CA HIS A 237 2.67 -12.87 -5.44
C HIS A 237 2.39 -13.75 -6.67
N GLY A 238 2.46 -15.09 -6.54
CA GLY A 238 2.38 -16.01 -7.68
C GLY A 238 3.65 -16.00 -8.54
N GLU A 239 3.88 -17.03 -9.32
CA GLU A 239 4.99 -17.10 -10.29
C GLU A 239 4.83 -16.07 -11.40
N ASP A 240 3.59 -15.72 -11.71
CA ASP A 240 3.19 -14.71 -12.70
C ASP A 240 3.18 -13.28 -12.13
N GLY A 241 3.43 -13.09 -10.83
CA GLY A 241 3.42 -11.80 -10.16
C GLY A 241 2.04 -11.13 -10.03
N GLN A 242 0.94 -11.87 -10.26
CA GLN A 242 -0.42 -11.33 -10.25
C GLN A 242 -1.11 -11.42 -8.89
N GLY A 243 -0.42 -11.94 -7.89
CA GLY A 243 -0.95 -12.12 -6.55
C GLY A 243 -1.81 -13.38 -6.39
N VAL A 244 -1.64 -14.07 -5.26
CA VAL A 244 -2.44 -15.23 -4.86
C VAL A 244 -3.50 -14.78 -3.86
N ALA A 245 -4.72 -15.28 -4.00
CA ALA A 245 -5.77 -15.00 -3.02
C ALA A 245 -5.42 -15.65 -1.67
N ILE A 246 -5.37 -14.87 -0.60
CA ILE A 246 -5.07 -15.29 0.76
C ILE A 246 -6.24 -14.84 1.64
N GLY A 247 -7.22 -15.73 1.82
CA GLY A 247 -8.49 -15.37 2.45
C GLY A 247 -9.25 -14.32 1.61
N ASP A 248 -9.57 -13.21 2.21
CA ASP A 248 -10.23 -12.04 1.60
C ASP A 248 -9.26 -11.04 0.95
N LYS A 249 -7.96 -11.33 1.00
CA LYS A 249 -6.91 -10.44 0.52
C LYS A 249 -6.18 -11.01 -0.67
N ARG A 250 -5.70 -10.11 -1.52
CA ARG A 250 -4.83 -10.45 -2.65
C ARG A 250 -3.73 -9.40 -2.76
N PRO A 251 -2.45 -9.80 -2.78
CA PRO A 251 -1.38 -8.88 -3.15
C PRO A 251 -1.60 -8.31 -4.55
N ALA A 252 -1.26 -7.03 -4.72
CA ALA A 252 -1.41 -6.37 -6.01
C ALA A 252 -0.49 -6.96 -7.08
N PRO A 253 -0.89 -6.87 -8.37
CA PRO A 253 -0.02 -7.24 -9.49
C PRO A 253 1.29 -6.43 -9.47
N LEU A 254 2.42 -7.12 -9.62
CA LEU A 254 3.75 -6.50 -9.64
C LEU A 254 4.16 -6.04 -11.04
N TRP A 255 3.55 -6.60 -12.08
CA TRP A 255 3.74 -6.27 -13.50
C TRP A 255 2.50 -6.61 -14.32
N GLY A 256 2.52 -6.37 -15.61
CA GLY A 256 1.38 -6.58 -16.50
C GLY A 256 0.41 -5.39 -16.52
N PRO A 257 -0.72 -5.52 -17.23
CA PRO A 257 -1.63 -4.41 -17.54
C PRO A 257 -2.32 -3.82 -16.30
N ASP A 258 -2.53 -4.61 -15.25
CA ASP A 258 -3.23 -4.21 -14.03
C ASP A 258 -2.28 -3.70 -12.93
N SER A 259 -0.99 -3.56 -13.25
CA SER A 259 0.04 -3.04 -12.35
C SER A 259 0.15 -1.50 -12.43
N TRP A 260 1.01 -0.92 -11.58
CA TRP A 260 1.40 0.48 -11.72
C TRP A 260 2.11 0.74 -13.05
N ASN A 261 2.00 1.97 -13.56
CA ASN A 261 2.67 2.31 -14.81
C ASN A 261 4.17 2.64 -14.61
N ASP A 262 4.89 2.72 -15.72
CA ASP A 262 6.33 2.93 -15.74
C ASP A 262 6.79 4.34 -15.28
N GLY A 263 5.86 5.25 -15.03
CA GLY A 263 6.09 6.54 -14.38
C GLY A 263 5.97 6.50 -12.85
N ALA A 264 5.57 5.37 -12.26
CA ALA A 264 5.44 5.24 -10.81
C ALA A 264 6.77 5.27 -10.06
N GLY A 265 6.73 5.60 -8.77
CA GLY A 265 7.92 5.51 -7.91
C GLY A 265 8.50 4.10 -7.84
N ALA A 266 7.64 3.08 -7.76
CA ALA A 266 8.04 1.67 -7.75
C ALA A 266 8.60 1.17 -9.09
N ALA A 267 8.46 1.93 -10.18
CA ALA A 267 9.13 1.64 -11.45
C ALA A 267 10.62 2.05 -11.46
N ARG A 268 11.14 2.56 -10.34
CA ARG A 268 12.57 2.85 -10.13
C ARG A 268 13.19 1.75 -9.28
N ILE A 269 14.36 1.28 -9.69
CA ILE A 269 15.02 0.11 -9.08
C ILE A 269 15.28 0.33 -7.59
N TYR A 270 15.97 1.40 -7.20
CA TYR A 270 16.31 1.61 -5.79
C TYR A 270 15.11 1.97 -4.93
N THR A 271 14.07 2.56 -5.52
CA THR A 271 12.83 2.84 -4.79
C THR A 271 12.07 1.55 -4.46
N LEU A 272 11.89 0.67 -5.46
CA LEU A 272 11.25 -0.63 -5.23
C LEU A 272 12.11 -1.53 -4.34
N ALA A 273 13.43 -1.52 -4.52
CA ALA A 273 14.35 -2.26 -3.65
C ALA A 273 14.20 -1.86 -2.18
N GLY A 274 14.07 -0.56 -1.90
CA GLY A 274 13.83 -0.10 -0.53
C GLY A 274 12.50 -0.59 0.06
N ILE A 275 11.44 -0.68 -0.75
CA ILE A 275 10.17 -1.27 -0.31
C ILE A 275 10.36 -2.76 -0.01
N ILE A 276 10.98 -3.50 -0.93
CA ILE A 276 11.25 -4.93 -0.78
C ILE A 276 12.10 -5.19 0.46
N ARG A 277 13.18 -4.44 0.63
CA ARG A 277 14.15 -4.59 1.71
C ARG A 277 13.53 -4.48 3.10
N TYR A 278 12.64 -3.51 3.29
CA TYR A 278 12.15 -3.15 4.62
C TYR A 278 10.73 -3.60 4.91
N ALA A 279 9.91 -3.85 3.88
CA ALA A 279 8.50 -4.20 4.05
C ALA A 279 8.17 -5.65 3.64
N MET A 280 9.06 -6.31 2.89
CA MET A 280 8.84 -7.66 2.35
C MET A 280 9.93 -8.65 2.82
N PRO A 281 9.63 -9.96 2.92
CA PRO A 281 8.28 -10.56 2.84
C PRO A 281 7.32 -9.99 3.90
N TYR A 282 6.01 -9.93 3.62
CA TYR A 282 5.05 -9.26 4.51
C TYR A 282 5.06 -9.78 5.96
N LEU A 283 5.21 -11.09 6.15
CA LEU A 283 5.22 -11.73 7.47
C LEU A 283 6.61 -11.72 8.13
N GLU A 284 7.67 -11.49 7.37
CA GLU A 284 9.06 -11.51 7.82
C GLU A 284 9.83 -10.32 7.26
N PRO A 285 9.42 -9.08 7.56
CA PRO A 285 10.04 -7.89 6.99
C PRO A 285 11.50 -7.76 7.43
N GLY A 286 12.35 -7.33 6.50
CA GLY A 286 13.75 -7.05 6.77
C GLY A 286 14.70 -8.26 6.72
N ILE A 287 14.23 -9.47 6.36
CA ILE A 287 15.11 -10.64 6.24
C ILE A 287 16.01 -10.61 5.00
N LEU A 288 15.60 -9.87 3.97
CA LEU A 288 16.39 -9.74 2.74
C LEU A 288 17.59 -8.82 2.97
N THR A 289 18.69 -9.05 2.28
CA THR A 289 19.82 -8.12 2.22
C THR A 289 19.53 -6.96 1.27
N ASP A 290 20.37 -5.92 1.31
CA ASP A 290 20.28 -4.81 0.36
C ASP A 290 20.51 -5.27 -1.08
N GLU A 291 21.42 -6.25 -1.29
CA GLU A 291 21.68 -6.84 -2.59
C GLU A 291 20.48 -7.64 -3.10
N GLU A 292 19.99 -8.62 -2.31
CA GLU A 292 18.82 -9.43 -2.70
C GLU A 292 17.62 -8.57 -3.09
N ALA A 293 17.34 -7.51 -2.31
CA ALA A 293 16.23 -6.60 -2.60
C ALA A 293 16.44 -5.84 -3.92
N GLN A 294 17.68 -5.47 -4.26
CA GLN A 294 18.00 -4.80 -5.52
C GLN A 294 17.90 -5.75 -6.71
N GLN A 295 18.38 -7.01 -6.58
CA GLN A 295 18.25 -8.04 -7.61
C GLN A 295 16.77 -8.35 -7.90
N ILE A 296 15.95 -8.56 -6.87
CA ILE A 296 14.50 -8.78 -7.02
C ILE A 296 13.83 -7.56 -7.69
N SER A 297 14.19 -6.35 -7.25
CA SER A 297 13.67 -5.13 -7.86
C SER A 297 14.04 -5.01 -9.35
N ARG A 298 15.25 -5.40 -9.71
CA ARG A 298 15.74 -5.42 -11.11
C ARG A 298 14.91 -6.38 -11.95
N PHE A 299 14.64 -7.59 -11.44
CA PHE A 299 13.77 -8.58 -12.09
C PHE A 299 12.35 -8.05 -12.32
N ILE A 300 11.70 -7.53 -11.26
CA ILE A 300 10.33 -6.99 -11.36
C ILE A 300 10.28 -5.82 -12.36
N ASN A 301 11.27 -4.96 -12.36
CA ASN A 301 11.36 -3.82 -13.27
C ASN A 301 11.90 -4.18 -14.68
N ALA A 302 12.22 -5.45 -14.95
CA ALA A 302 12.46 -5.95 -16.31
C ALA A 302 11.15 -6.41 -17.00
N LYS A 303 10.07 -6.58 -16.24
CA LYS A 303 8.77 -7.02 -16.77
C LYS A 303 7.98 -5.86 -17.37
N SER A 304 7.12 -6.17 -18.36
CA SER A 304 6.26 -5.18 -19.01
C SER A 304 5.19 -4.62 -18.06
N ARG A 305 4.85 -3.37 -18.23
CA ARG A 305 3.81 -2.65 -17.49
C ARG A 305 3.21 -1.52 -18.32
N PRO A 306 2.07 -0.91 -17.91
CA PRO A 306 1.50 0.22 -18.63
C PRO A 306 2.50 1.37 -18.78
N SER A 307 2.48 2.02 -19.93
CA SER A 307 3.32 3.20 -20.16
C SER A 307 2.65 4.45 -19.61
N PHE A 308 3.40 5.28 -18.91
CA PHE A 308 2.94 6.59 -18.47
C PHE A 308 3.01 7.59 -19.65
N PRO A 309 1.88 8.11 -20.15
CA PRO A 309 1.86 8.90 -21.37
C PRO A 309 2.56 10.26 -21.23
N PHE A 310 2.68 10.79 -20.00
CA PHE A 310 3.25 12.12 -19.74
C PHE A 310 4.72 12.10 -19.31
N LYS A 311 5.47 11.03 -19.58
CA LYS A 311 6.90 10.94 -19.22
C LYS A 311 7.75 12.09 -19.73
N ALA A 312 7.41 12.65 -20.89
CA ALA A 312 8.12 13.78 -21.45
C ALA A 312 8.03 15.08 -20.62
N GLN A 313 7.08 15.14 -19.67
CA GLN A 313 6.91 16.26 -18.75
C GLN A 313 7.70 16.09 -17.45
N ASP A 314 8.30 14.93 -17.23
CA ASP A 314 9.03 14.61 -16.00
C ASP A 314 10.50 15.05 -16.10
N TYR A 315 11.03 15.58 -14.99
CA TYR A 315 12.46 15.92 -14.83
C TYR A 315 12.97 16.95 -15.85
N LEU A 316 12.12 17.92 -16.25
CA LEU A 316 12.53 18.97 -17.21
C LEU A 316 13.60 19.91 -16.64
N THR A 317 13.62 20.10 -15.33
CA THR A 317 14.54 21.02 -14.61
C THR A 317 15.52 20.29 -13.70
N GLU A 318 15.35 19.01 -13.51
CA GLU A 318 16.15 18.19 -12.60
C GLU A 318 16.75 16.99 -13.34
N PRO A 319 17.90 16.49 -12.90
CA PRO A 319 18.50 15.32 -13.54
C PRO A 319 17.61 14.08 -13.35
N LEU A 320 17.53 13.29 -14.42
CA LEU A 320 16.83 12.01 -14.37
C LEU A 320 17.55 11.07 -13.39
N PRO A 321 16.82 10.45 -12.44
CA PRO A 321 17.41 9.48 -11.52
C PRO A 321 18.08 8.33 -12.25
N ILE A 322 19.25 7.90 -11.77
CA ILE A 322 20.08 6.87 -12.42
C ILE A 322 19.40 5.50 -12.54
N ASP A 323 18.43 5.25 -11.68
CA ASP A 323 17.65 4.00 -11.60
C ASP A 323 16.28 4.05 -12.31
N SER A 324 16.06 5.08 -13.15
CA SER A 324 14.82 5.26 -13.94
C SER A 324 14.92 4.51 -15.27
N VAL A 325 14.79 3.17 -15.23
CA VAL A 325 15.05 2.27 -16.37
C VAL A 325 14.04 2.38 -17.51
N TYR A 326 12.87 2.94 -17.29
CA TYR A 326 11.84 3.15 -18.30
C TYR A 326 11.88 4.52 -18.98
N TYR A 327 12.79 5.39 -18.55
CA TYR A 327 12.99 6.70 -19.16
C TYR A 327 14.16 6.62 -20.14
N GLN A 328 13.96 7.19 -21.33
CA GLN A 328 15.05 7.35 -22.29
C GLN A 328 16.00 8.42 -21.75
N ARG A 329 17.30 8.11 -21.74
CA ARG A 329 18.34 9.11 -21.47
C ARG A 329 18.79 9.71 -22.79
N PRO A 330 18.93 11.02 -22.86
CA PRO A 330 19.48 11.67 -24.03
C PRO A 330 20.92 11.23 -24.31
#